data_5379967d8bad0a82d6d1b60bc585e36c
#
_entry.id   5379967d8bad0a82d6d1b60bc585e36c
#
_cell.length_a   1.000
_cell.length_b   1.000
_cell.length_c   1.000
_cell.angle_alpha   90.00
_cell.angle_beta   90.00
_cell.angle_gamma   90.00
#
_symmetry.space_group_name_H-M   'P 1'
#
loop_
_entity.id
_entity.type
_entity.pdbx_description
1 polymer ?
#
loop_
_entity_poly.entity_id
_entity_poly.type
_entity_poly.pdbx_seq_one_letter_code
_entity_poly.pdbx_strand_id
1 'polypeptide(L)'
;MVSPLAKGLFQKAIAESGSLYFPCRSLSTSHHGEETAEDLGVTFAENAGCASLAELRNLPADKLVQIADTADSGNFYKKSDEIVDGWVLPDQPLMISRRGEQNPVSVMAGFTANDGSVVALLGYAADIPDTAEAYTAEIKKRYGDLADKFLRLYPATDIDGSFYNALRDRSFGWMSESWVRHAAAVGAAAYLYYFAHIPPEGHVLAPIPGSDRQRPNGAAHGAECLYVLNDLESSPLSAEYPPTEKDFAMAEIMSDYWVAFAKAGKPEVDGLPAWKPYRNSACSYMRFEDAHAHPGENLFPGMWELMDEDVNRRLALPGVGRDYYAVGVSSPVLVVDQNYKSD
;
A
#
# COMPACT_ATOMS: atom_id res chain seq x y z
N MET A 1 15.38 2.18 -1.27
CA MET A 1 15.43 2.06 -2.75
C MET A 1 15.75 3.41 -3.42
N VAL A 2 15.03 4.47 -3.12
CA VAL A 2 15.11 5.76 -3.84
C VAL A 2 16.09 6.78 -3.23
N SER A 3 16.60 6.54 -2.03
CA SER A 3 17.61 7.40 -1.41
C SER A 3 18.98 7.16 -2.06
N PRO A 4 19.68 8.22 -2.52
CA PRO A 4 21.05 8.09 -3.04
C PRO A 4 22.04 7.66 -1.96
N LEU A 5 21.77 7.96 -0.69
CA LEU A 5 22.62 7.57 0.45
C LEU A 5 22.57 6.05 0.72
N ALA A 6 21.54 5.37 0.25
CA ALA A 6 21.40 3.93 0.41
C ALA A 6 22.09 3.11 -0.71
N LYS A 7 22.73 3.79 -1.67
CA LYS A 7 23.38 3.12 -2.79
C LYS A 7 24.50 2.18 -2.32
N GLY A 8 24.38 0.90 -2.69
CA GLY A 8 25.34 -0.14 -2.35
C GLY A 8 25.24 -0.70 -0.92
N LEU A 9 24.32 -0.21 -0.08
CA LEU A 9 24.13 -0.73 1.28
C LEU A 9 23.36 -2.06 1.34
N PHE A 10 22.62 -2.38 0.31
CA PHE A 10 21.89 -3.65 0.18
C PHE A 10 21.75 -4.06 -1.29
N GLN A 11 21.50 -5.33 -1.54
CA GLN A 11 21.45 -5.92 -2.89
C GLN A 11 20.07 -6.43 -3.27
N LYS A 12 19.19 -6.62 -2.29
CA LYS A 12 17.86 -7.17 -2.47
C LYS A 12 16.88 -6.49 -1.52
N ALA A 13 15.63 -6.40 -1.93
CA ALA A 13 14.57 -5.89 -1.09
C ALA A 13 13.29 -6.70 -1.29
N ILE A 14 12.59 -6.96 -0.20
CA ILE A 14 11.27 -7.59 -0.19
C ILE A 14 10.29 -6.60 0.42
N ALA A 15 9.11 -6.46 -0.18
CA ALA A 15 8.01 -5.67 0.37
C ALA A 15 6.73 -6.51 0.39
N GLU A 16 6.20 -6.68 1.57
CA GLU A 16 4.97 -7.43 1.84
C GLU A 16 3.88 -6.41 2.11
N SER A 17 2.97 -6.23 1.15
CA SER A 17 1.93 -5.19 1.16
C SER A 17 2.47 -3.79 1.43
N GLY A 18 3.68 -3.48 0.91
CA GLY A 18 4.35 -2.21 1.12
C GLY A 18 3.73 -1.08 0.31
N SER A 19 3.33 -0.03 0.99
CA SER A 19 2.74 1.18 0.39
C SER A 19 3.83 2.18 0.01
N LEU A 20 4.54 1.91 -1.08
CA LEU A 20 5.82 2.55 -1.41
C LEU A 20 5.70 3.89 -2.13
N TYR A 21 4.53 4.20 -2.68
CA TYR A 21 4.33 5.38 -3.52
C TYR A 21 3.27 6.33 -2.95
N PHE A 22 3.09 6.34 -1.64
CA PHE A 22 2.36 7.43 -1.02
C PHE A 22 3.15 8.72 -1.16
N PRO A 23 2.48 9.85 -1.35
CA PRO A 23 3.16 11.12 -1.44
C PRO A 23 3.75 11.51 -0.09
N CYS A 24 5.02 11.83 -0.13
CA CYS A 24 5.75 12.26 1.02
C CYS A 24 5.61 13.79 1.19
N ARG A 25 5.51 14.24 2.43
CA ARG A 25 5.47 15.67 2.76
C ARG A 25 6.80 16.35 2.41
N SER A 26 6.73 17.59 1.91
CA SER A 26 7.93 18.39 1.72
C SER A 26 8.43 18.96 3.04
N LEU A 27 9.75 19.06 3.20
CA LEU A 27 10.37 19.62 4.40
C LEU A 27 9.96 21.07 4.64
N SER A 28 10.16 21.95 3.64
CA SER A 28 10.02 23.40 3.80
C SER A 28 9.26 24.09 2.68
N THR A 29 8.80 23.36 1.65
CA THR A 29 8.09 23.93 0.52
C THR A 29 6.63 23.50 0.56
N SER A 30 5.71 24.44 0.82
CA SER A 30 4.28 24.16 0.75
C SER A 30 3.86 23.91 -0.70
N HIS A 31 3.16 22.79 -0.91
CA HIS A 31 2.49 22.50 -2.17
C HIS A 31 0.98 22.58 -1.92
N HIS A 32 0.27 23.38 -2.69
CA HIS A 32 -1.20 23.55 -2.62
C HIS A 32 -1.77 23.97 -1.25
N GLY A 33 -0.97 24.68 -0.43
CA GLY A 33 -1.41 25.15 0.88
C GLY A 33 -1.35 24.08 1.98
N GLU A 34 -0.72 22.94 1.72
CA GLU A 34 -0.44 21.96 2.76
C GLU A 34 0.65 22.46 3.71
N GLU A 35 0.51 22.07 4.98
CA GLU A 35 1.56 22.31 5.98
C GLU A 35 2.84 21.58 5.60
N THR A 36 3.97 22.26 5.68
CA THR A 36 5.28 21.63 5.53
C THR A 36 5.62 20.77 6.75
N ALA A 37 6.66 19.93 6.65
CA ALA A 37 7.13 19.18 7.81
C ALA A 37 7.69 20.13 8.90
N GLU A 38 8.31 21.24 8.49
CA GLU A 38 8.77 22.28 9.44
C GLU A 38 7.60 22.97 10.16
N ASP A 39 6.51 23.32 9.46
CA ASP A 39 5.31 23.89 10.07
C ASP A 39 4.68 22.94 11.08
N LEU A 40 4.59 21.64 10.74
CA LEU A 40 4.11 20.61 11.68
C LEU A 40 5.01 20.51 12.91
N GLY A 41 6.33 20.60 12.72
CA GLY A 41 7.29 20.56 13.81
C GLY A 41 7.14 21.73 14.75
N VAL A 42 6.88 22.94 14.22
CA VAL A 42 6.60 24.15 15.02
C VAL A 42 5.30 23.98 15.81
N THR A 43 4.22 23.58 15.15
CA THR A 43 2.92 23.33 15.81
C THR A 43 3.04 22.28 16.92
N PHE A 44 3.80 21.22 16.67
CA PHE A 44 4.05 20.18 17.68
C PHE A 44 4.82 20.72 18.89
N ALA A 45 5.86 21.54 18.67
CA ALA A 45 6.64 22.15 19.73
C ALA A 45 5.79 23.10 20.59
N GLU A 46 4.94 23.92 19.96
CA GLU A 46 4.00 24.81 20.65
C GLU A 46 3.01 24.02 21.50
N ASN A 47 2.42 22.95 20.99
CA ASN A 47 1.50 22.07 21.73
C ASN A 47 2.20 21.34 22.89
N ALA A 48 3.50 21.09 22.76
CA ALA A 48 4.33 20.54 23.83
C ALA A 48 4.74 21.57 24.89
N GLY A 49 4.46 22.87 24.68
CA GLY A 49 4.91 23.96 25.53
C GLY A 49 6.42 24.20 25.45
N CYS A 50 7.06 23.81 24.33
CA CYS A 50 8.50 23.94 24.12
C CYS A 50 8.80 25.08 23.14
N ALA A 51 9.74 25.94 23.51
CA ALA A 51 10.20 27.04 22.67
C ALA A 51 11.36 26.66 21.73
N SER A 52 11.89 25.45 21.85
CA SER A 52 13.03 25.00 21.07
C SER A 52 13.07 23.47 20.90
N LEU A 53 13.77 23.02 19.86
CA LEU A 53 14.07 21.62 19.65
C LEU A 53 14.88 20.99 20.80
N ALA A 54 15.73 21.78 21.46
CA ALA A 54 16.49 21.34 22.63
C ALA A 54 15.56 21.00 23.82
N GLU A 55 14.52 21.80 24.02
CA GLU A 55 13.50 21.53 25.05
C GLU A 55 12.68 20.27 24.70
N LEU A 56 12.26 20.12 23.44
CA LEU A 56 11.58 18.91 22.96
C LEU A 56 12.42 17.66 23.21
N ARG A 57 13.72 17.69 22.94
CA ARG A 57 14.63 16.56 23.17
C ARG A 57 14.80 16.20 24.64
N ASN A 58 14.51 17.10 25.54
CA ASN A 58 14.57 16.88 27.00
C ASN A 58 13.25 16.33 27.58
N LEU A 59 12.18 16.30 26.79
CA LEU A 59 10.94 15.68 27.24
C LEU A 59 11.07 14.14 27.33
N PRO A 60 10.46 13.52 28.34
CA PRO A 60 10.31 12.07 28.37
C PRO A 60 9.58 11.54 27.13
N ALA A 61 9.99 10.36 26.63
CA ALA A 61 9.43 9.77 25.41
C ALA A 61 7.92 9.52 25.53
N ASP A 62 7.44 9.05 26.69
CA ASP A 62 6.02 8.84 26.96
C ASP A 62 5.21 10.14 26.89
N LYS A 63 5.81 11.26 27.29
CA LYS A 63 5.18 12.57 27.17
C LYS A 63 5.06 13.02 25.72
N LEU A 64 6.10 12.80 24.89
CA LEU A 64 6.06 13.07 23.46
C LEU A 64 4.96 12.24 22.76
N VAL A 65 4.87 10.95 23.09
CA VAL A 65 3.83 10.05 22.58
C VAL A 65 2.42 10.56 22.94
N GLN A 66 2.21 10.92 24.22
CA GLN A 66 0.92 11.47 24.66
C GLN A 66 0.53 12.74 23.89
N ILE A 67 1.47 13.65 23.66
CA ILE A 67 1.22 14.89 22.90
C ILE A 67 0.90 14.54 21.44
N ALA A 68 1.67 13.66 20.81
CA ALA A 68 1.48 13.26 19.43
C ALA A 68 0.11 12.60 19.17
N ASP A 69 -0.47 11.96 20.18
CA ASP A 69 -1.77 11.26 20.09
C ASP A 69 -2.97 12.17 20.38
N THR A 70 -2.75 13.44 20.70
CA THR A 70 -3.85 14.38 20.95
C THR A 70 -4.41 14.95 19.66
N ALA A 71 -5.72 15.28 19.67
CA ALA A 71 -6.39 15.96 18.55
C ALA A 71 -5.77 17.34 18.26
N ASP A 72 -5.30 18.04 19.32
CA ASP A 72 -4.69 19.37 19.23
C ASP A 72 -3.33 19.35 18.53
N SER A 73 -2.61 18.22 18.57
CA SER A 73 -1.38 18.03 17.77
C SER A 73 -1.64 17.86 16.28
N GLY A 74 -2.90 17.98 15.84
CA GLY A 74 -3.30 17.77 14.46
C GLY A 74 -3.11 16.35 13.98
N ASN A 75 -3.12 15.38 14.92
CA ASN A 75 -2.89 13.98 14.61
C ASN A 75 -1.48 13.75 14.03
N PHE A 76 -0.46 14.20 14.75
CA PHE A 76 0.95 14.17 14.32
C PHE A 76 1.37 12.83 13.72
N TYR A 77 0.96 11.69 14.31
CA TYR A 77 1.22 10.36 13.73
C TYR A 77 0.63 10.14 12.35
N LYS A 78 -0.52 10.73 12.03
CA LYS A 78 -1.13 10.64 10.69
C LYS A 78 -0.48 11.58 9.67
N LYS A 79 0.35 12.50 10.15
CA LYS A 79 0.98 13.54 9.31
C LYS A 79 2.51 13.42 9.27
N SER A 80 3.12 12.56 10.09
CA SER A 80 4.57 12.37 10.19
C SER A 80 5.05 11.21 9.33
N ASP A 81 4.73 11.25 8.04
CA ASP A 81 5.22 10.28 7.04
C ASP A 81 6.67 10.60 6.64
N GLU A 82 7.18 9.89 5.64
CA GLU A 82 8.47 10.17 5.04
C GLU A 82 8.50 11.60 4.48
N ILE A 83 9.64 12.26 4.63
CA ILE A 83 9.79 13.67 4.25
C ILE A 83 10.72 13.80 3.06
N VAL A 84 10.26 14.50 2.02
CA VAL A 84 11.12 14.94 0.91
C VAL A 84 11.93 16.13 1.40
N ASP A 85 13.18 15.87 1.80
CA ASP A 85 14.11 16.83 2.38
C ASP A 85 15.20 17.31 1.39
N GLY A 86 15.21 16.74 0.19
CA GLY A 86 16.21 17.05 -0.85
C GLY A 86 17.56 16.37 -0.62
N TRP A 87 17.72 15.59 0.46
CA TRP A 87 19.00 14.95 0.82
C TRP A 87 18.85 13.44 1.03
N VAL A 88 18.11 12.98 2.05
CA VAL A 88 17.81 11.56 2.26
C VAL A 88 16.80 11.09 1.23
N LEU A 89 15.77 11.88 1.01
CA LEU A 89 14.74 11.67 0.00
C LEU A 89 14.70 12.91 -0.92
N PRO A 90 15.39 12.86 -2.09
CA PRO A 90 15.54 14.05 -2.94
C PRO A 90 14.28 14.47 -3.69
N ASP A 91 13.33 13.58 -3.90
CA ASP A 91 12.05 13.84 -4.55
C ASP A 91 11.04 12.77 -4.15
N GLN A 92 9.79 12.88 -4.63
CA GLN A 92 8.76 11.86 -4.43
C GLN A 92 9.22 10.48 -4.93
N PRO A 93 9.07 9.39 -4.14
CA PRO A 93 9.54 8.05 -4.51
C PRO A 93 9.04 7.57 -5.87
N LEU A 94 7.76 7.84 -6.20
CA LEU A 94 7.19 7.50 -7.50
C LEU A 94 7.91 8.23 -8.65
N MET A 95 8.25 9.52 -8.45
CA MET A 95 8.87 10.32 -9.49
C MET A 95 10.32 9.90 -9.74
N ILE A 96 11.07 9.57 -8.68
CA ILE A 96 12.42 9.00 -8.79
C ILE A 96 12.38 7.67 -9.56
N SER A 97 11.42 6.80 -9.20
CA SER A 97 11.27 5.48 -9.84
C SER A 97 10.84 5.59 -11.30
N ARG A 98 9.95 6.53 -11.65
CA ARG A 98 9.54 6.79 -13.05
C ARG A 98 10.68 7.29 -13.93
N ARG A 99 11.65 8.00 -13.34
CA ARG A 99 12.86 8.43 -14.06
C ARG A 99 13.96 7.36 -14.12
N GLY A 100 13.75 6.22 -13.45
CA GLY A 100 14.74 5.13 -13.38
C GLY A 100 15.97 5.48 -12.52
N GLU A 101 15.82 6.37 -11.55
CA GLU A 101 16.90 6.87 -10.69
C GLU A 101 17.03 6.10 -9.37
N GLN A 102 16.16 5.10 -9.14
CA GLN A 102 16.23 4.24 -7.96
C GLN A 102 17.47 3.32 -7.98
N ASN A 103 17.87 2.86 -6.81
CA ASN A 103 18.96 1.88 -6.69
C ASN A 103 18.56 0.55 -7.38
N PRO A 104 19.36 0.04 -8.34
CA PRO A 104 19.05 -1.15 -9.12
C PRO A 104 19.35 -2.43 -8.31
N VAL A 105 18.48 -2.77 -7.39
CA VAL A 105 18.57 -3.99 -6.57
C VAL A 105 17.44 -4.96 -6.93
N SER A 106 17.66 -6.26 -6.72
CA SER A 106 16.61 -7.26 -6.93
C SER A 106 15.43 -7.02 -5.99
N VAL A 107 14.21 -7.14 -6.51
CA VAL A 107 12.96 -6.81 -5.79
C VAL A 107 12.00 -7.99 -5.81
N MET A 108 11.43 -8.30 -4.67
CA MET A 108 10.22 -9.10 -4.55
C MET A 108 9.17 -8.25 -3.85
N ALA A 109 8.00 -8.09 -4.46
CA ALA A 109 6.90 -7.36 -3.83
C ALA A 109 5.56 -8.02 -4.15
N GLY A 110 4.59 -7.80 -3.29
CA GLY A 110 3.25 -8.32 -3.49
C GLY A 110 2.30 -7.87 -2.41
N PHE A 111 1.12 -8.49 -2.41
CA PHE A 111 0.02 -8.07 -1.55
C PHE A 111 -0.94 -9.24 -1.32
N THR A 112 -1.84 -9.09 -0.32
CA THR A 112 -2.82 -10.10 0.05
C THR A 112 -4.17 -9.87 -0.63
N ALA A 113 -4.96 -10.94 -0.73
CA ALA A 113 -6.26 -10.91 -1.40
C ALA A 113 -7.28 -9.99 -0.72
N ASN A 114 -7.13 -9.73 0.58
CA ASN A 114 -8.03 -8.89 1.35
C ASN A 114 -7.31 -7.75 2.09
N ASP A 115 -6.23 -7.24 1.52
CA ASP A 115 -5.51 -6.07 2.04
C ASP A 115 -6.40 -4.84 2.22
N GLY A 116 -7.42 -4.67 1.39
CA GLY A 116 -8.37 -3.57 1.50
C GLY A 116 -9.12 -3.51 2.82
N SER A 117 -9.22 -4.63 3.53
CA SER A 117 -9.91 -4.69 4.82
C SER A 117 -9.22 -3.88 5.92
N VAL A 118 -7.90 -3.73 5.91
CA VAL A 118 -7.18 -2.90 6.89
C VAL A 118 -7.56 -1.42 6.73
N VAL A 119 -7.72 -0.95 5.51
CA VAL A 119 -8.09 0.44 5.22
C VAL A 119 -9.49 0.73 5.78
N ALA A 120 -10.41 -0.24 5.66
CA ALA A 120 -11.75 -0.13 6.25
C ALA A 120 -11.71 -0.04 7.79
N LEU A 121 -10.79 -0.75 8.45
CA LEU A 121 -10.59 -0.66 9.90
C LEU A 121 -10.12 0.72 10.35
N LEU A 122 -9.53 1.50 9.47
CA LEU A 122 -9.11 2.89 9.73
C LEU A 122 -10.28 3.90 9.63
N GLY A 123 -11.52 3.44 9.53
CA GLY A 123 -12.72 4.26 9.55
C GLY A 123 -13.37 4.56 8.19
N TYR A 124 -12.78 4.07 7.09
CA TYR A 124 -13.29 4.36 5.74
C TYR A 124 -14.51 3.53 5.33
N ALA A 125 -14.89 2.53 6.10
CA ALA A 125 -16.08 1.73 5.83
C ALA A 125 -17.41 2.50 5.98
N ALA A 126 -17.40 3.59 6.75
CA ALA A 126 -18.58 4.45 6.91
C ALA A 126 -18.99 5.18 5.62
N ASP A 127 -18.06 5.30 4.67
CA ASP A 127 -18.26 6.02 3.40
C ASP A 127 -18.77 5.12 2.27
N ILE A 128 -19.02 3.83 2.54
CA ILE A 128 -19.51 2.90 1.52
C ILE A 128 -20.96 3.24 1.20
N PRO A 129 -21.30 3.60 -0.06
CA PRO A 129 -22.70 3.83 -0.44
C PRO A 129 -23.58 2.58 -0.26
N ASP A 130 -24.82 2.78 0.20
CA ASP A 130 -25.74 1.67 0.51
C ASP A 130 -26.50 1.13 -0.70
N THR A 131 -26.54 1.88 -1.82
CA THR A 131 -27.26 1.47 -3.03
C THR A 131 -26.39 1.50 -4.27
N ALA A 132 -26.73 0.68 -5.27
CA ALA A 132 -26.04 0.65 -6.56
C ALA A 132 -26.08 1.98 -7.29
N GLU A 133 -27.17 2.73 -7.16
CA GLU A 133 -27.34 4.06 -7.75
C GLU A 133 -26.40 5.07 -7.08
N ALA A 134 -26.33 5.08 -5.74
CA ALA A 134 -25.46 5.97 -4.99
C ALA A 134 -23.99 5.64 -5.25
N TYR A 135 -23.62 4.36 -5.26
CA TYR A 135 -22.27 3.90 -5.61
C TYR A 135 -21.88 4.35 -7.01
N THR A 136 -22.76 4.09 -8.00
CA THR A 136 -22.51 4.50 -9.40
C THR A 136 -22.36 6.01 -9.55
N ALA A 137 -23.23 6.80 -8.87
CA ALA A 137 -23.18 8.25 -8.90
C ALA A 137 -21.86 8.78 -8.31
N GLU A 138 -21.43 8.21 -7.18
CA GLU A 138 -20.19 8.57 -6.54
C GLU A 138 -18.97 8.23 -7.42
N ILE A 139 -18.92 7.05 -8.04
CA ILE A 139 -17.86 6.68 -8.97
C ILE A 139 -17.82 7.62 -10.18
N LYS A 140 -18.96 7.95 -10.77
CA LYS A 140 -19.03 8.92 -11.88
C LYS A 140 -18.52 10.30 -11.51
N LYS A 141 -18.88 10.78 -10.31
CA LYS A 141 -18.40 12.06 -9.80
C LYS A 141 -16.88 12.09 -9.66
N ARG A 142 -16.25 11.00 -9.25
CA ARG A 142 -14.83 10.93 -8.89
C ARG A 142 -13.91 10.58 -10.04
N TYR A 143 -14.32 9.64 -10.84
CA TYR A 143 -13.51 9.12 -11.94
C TYR A 143 -13.86 9.74 -13.29
N GLY A 144 -14.95 10.53 -13.38
CA GLY A 144 -15.35 11.21 -14.61
C GLY A 144 -15.48 10.22 -15.78
N ASP A 145 -14.74 10.45 -16.84
CA ASP A 145 -14.70 9.58 -18.03
C ASP A 145 -14.00 8.22 -17.80
N LEU A 146 -13.29 8.04 -16.69
CA LEU A 146 -12.79 6.72 -16.26
C LEU A 146 -13.84 5.88 -15.52
N ALA A 147 -14.99 6.45 -15.16
CA ALA A 147 -15.99 5.78 -14.35
C ALA A 147 -16.47 4.45 -14.94
N ASP A 148 -16.66 4.38 -16.27
CA ASP A 148 -17.09 3.14 -16.92
C ASP A 148 -16.00 2.05 -16.89
N LYS A 149 -14.71 2.43 -16.93
CA LYS A 149 -13.60 1.50 -16.74
C LYS A 149 -13.58 0.98 -15.29
N PHE A 150 -13.76 1.89 -14.33
CA PHE A 150 -13.82 1.56 -12.92
C PHE A 150 -14.97 0.59 -12.61
N LEU A 151 -16.20 0.91 -13.05
CA LEU A 151 -17.39 0.11 -12.79
C LEU A 151 -17.37 -1.28 -13.48
N ARG A 152 -16.55 -1.48 -14.51
CA ARG A 152 -16.32 -2.83 -15.07
C ARG A 152 -15.47 -3.70 -14.17
N LEU A 153 -14.51 -3.12 -13.44
CA LEU A 153 -13.62 -3.84 -12.53
C LEU A 153 -14.26 -3.99 -11.14
N TYR A 154 -15.02 -2.97 -10.73
CA TYR A 154 -15.64 -2.85 -9.41
C TYR A 154 -17.13 -2.55 -9.58
N PRO A 155 -17.96 -3.56 -9.90
CA PRO A 155 -19.34 -3.36 -10.29
C PRO A 155 -20.25 -3.04 -9.11
N ALA A 156 -21.29 -2.23 -9.35
CA ALA A 156 -22.30 -1.87 -8.35
C ALA A 156 -23.22 -3.03 -7.94
N THR A 157 -23.10 -4.20 -8.57
CA THR A 157 -23.83 -5.43 -8.20
C THR A 157 -23.27 -6.12 -6.95
N ASP A 158 -22.02 -5.78 -6.58
CA ASP A 158 -21.34 -6.20 -5.35
C ASP A 158 -20.59 -5.00 -4.79
N ILE A 159 -21.28 -4.13 -4.09
CA ILE A 159 -20.73 -2.86 -3.59
C ILE A 159 -19.60 -3.12 -2.58
N ASP A 160 -19.83 -4.01 -1.61
CA ASP A 160 -18.84 -4.30 -0.58
C ASP A 160 -17.57 -4.93 -1.16
N GLY A 161 -17.72 -5.98 -1.96
CA GLY A 161 -16.59 -6.61 -2.63
C GLY A 161 -15.84 -5.64 -3.55
N SER A 162 -16.56 -4.82 -4.31
CA SER A 162 -15.98 -3.80 -5.18
C SER A 162 -15.21 -2.74 -4.40
N PHE A 163 -15.75 -2.29 -3.27
CA PHE A 163 -15.10 -1.32 -2.39
C PHE A 163 -13.78 -1.86 -1.82
N TYR A 164 -13.81 -3.05 -1.21
CA TYR A 164 -12.62 -3.67 -0.64
C TYR A 164 -11.56 -4.00 -1.69
N ASN A 165 -11.99 -4.49 -2.85
CA ASN A 165 -11.09 -4.78 -3.96
C ASN A 165 -10.46 -3.50 -4.51
N ALA A 166 -11.22 -2.42 -4.68
CA ALA A 166 -10.67 -1.13 -5.13
C ALA A 166 -9.67 -0.55 -4.12
N LEU A 167 -9.93 -0.69 -2.80
CA LEU A 167 -8.98 -0.30 -1.76
C LEU A 167 -7.70 -1.12 -1.82
N ARG A 168 -7.80 -2.45 -1.89
CA ARG A 168 -6.66 -3.35 -2.04
C ARG A 168 -5.81 -2.96 -3.25
N ASP A 169 -6.49 -2.83 -4.40
CA ASP A 169 -5.82 -2.65 -5.68
C ASP A 169 -5.13 -1.29 -5.76
N ARG A 170 -5.73 -0.26 -5.19
CA ARG A 170 -5.13 1.07 -5.17
C ARG A 170 -4.00 1.19 -4.16
N SER A 171 -4.23 0.75 -2.91
CA SER A 171 -3.31 1.01 -1.80
C SER A 171 -2.11 0.05 -1.76
N PHE A 172 -2.28 -1.16 -2.29
CA PHE A 172 -1.26 -2.21 -2.21
C PHE A 172 -0.95 -2.81 -3.58
N GLY A 173 -1.95 -3.21 -4.35
CA GLY A 173 -1.77 -3.92 -5.61
C GLY A 173 -1.01 -3.10 -6.65
N TRP A 174 -1.53 -1.92 -7.00
CA TRP A 174 -0.90 -1.04 -7.97
C TRP A 174 0.49 -0.55 -7.51
N MET A 175 0.67 -0.29 -6.22
CA MET A 175 1.94 0.16 -5.68
C MET A 175 2.99 -0.94 -5.76
N SER A 176 2.66 -2.17 -5.37
CA SER A 176 3.55 -3.34 -5.45
C SER A 176 3.94 -3.65 -6.91
N GLU A 177 2.96 -3.68 -7.81
CA GLU A 177 3.19 -3.90 -9.25
C GLU A 177 4.06 -2.79 -9.84
N SER A 178 3.74 -1.53 -9.58
CA SER A 178 4.51 -0.39 -10.09
C SER A 178 5.95 -0.42 -9.62
N TRP A 179 6.20 -0.81 -8.38
CA TRP A 179 7.55 -0.94 -7.85
C TRP A 179 8.33 -2.04 -8.57
N VAL A 180 7.73 -3.22 -8.73
CA VAL A 180 8.30 -4.34 -9.48
C VAL A 180 8.56 -3.93 -10.93
N ARG A 181 7.62 -3.26 -11.57
CA ARG A 181 7.71 -2.77 -12.94
C ARG A 181 8.85 -1.76 -13.12
N HIS A 182 8.97 -0.78 -12.21
CA HIS A 182 10.07 0.18 -12.26
C HIS A 182 11.43 -0.45 -11.99
N ALA A 183 11.51 -1.44 -11.08
CA ALA A 183 12.74 -2.18 -10.86
C ALA A 183 13.15 -2.99 -12.11
N ALA A 184 12.20 -3.66 -12.74
CA ALA A 184 12.44 -4.39 -13.99
C ALA A 184 12.88 -3.45 -15.14
N ALA A 185 12.35 -2.23 -15.20
CA ALA A 185 12.68 -1.23 -16.22
C ALA A 185 14.16 -0.78 -16.17
N VAL A 186 14.78 -0.80 -14.99
CA VAL A 186 16.21 -0.51 -14.83
C VAL A 186 17.10 -1.75 -14.87
N GLY A 187 16.55 -2.89 -15.30
CA GLY A 187 17.27 -4.15 -15.47
C GLY A 187 17.47 -4.98 -14.20
N ALA A 188 16.82 -4.62 -13.10
CA ALA A 188 16.85 -5.42 -11.89
C ALA A 188 15.95 -6.66 -12.00
N ALA A 189 16.32 -7.76 -11.34
CA ALA A 189 15.44 -8.91 -11.22
C ALA A 189 14.27 -8.56 -10.27
N ALA A 190 13.05 -8.68 -10.77
CA ALA A 190 11.87 -8.26 -10.04
C ALA A 190 10.78 -9.34 -10.08
N TYR A 191 10.09 -9.55 -8.97
CA TYR A 191 9.11 -10.62 -8.78
C TYR A 191 7.86 -10.09 -8.09
N LEU A 192 6.69 -10.36 -8.66
CA LEU A 192 5.39 -10.00 -8.10
C LEU A 192 4.72 -11.23 -7.50
N TYR A 193 4.18 -11.11 -6.28
CA TYR A 193 3.32 -12.14 -5.71
C TYR A 193 1.92 -11.63 -5.37
N TYR A 194 1.01 -12.59 -5.25
CA TYR A 194 -0.34 -12.39 -4.75
C TYR A 194 -0.69 -13.50 -3.78
N PHE A 195 -0.89 -13.16 -2.51
CA PHE A 195 -1.24 -14.10 -1.47
C PHE A 195 -2.76 -14.20 -1.32
N ALA A 196 -3.32 -15.33 -1.70
CA ALA A 196 -4.77 -15.60 -1.68
C ALA A 196 -5.14 -16.81 -0.79
N HIS A 197 -4.16 -17.46 -0.15
CA HIS A 197 -4.42 -18.48 0.83
C HIS A 197 -5.13 -17.87 2.04
N ILE A 198 -6.26 -18.45 2.44
CA ILE A 198 -7.07 -17.94 3.54
C ILE A 198 -6.66 -18.66 4.82
N PRO A 199 -6.03 -17.95 5.78
CA PRO A 199 -5.70 -18.55 7.08
C PRO A 199 -6.97 -18.88 7.86
N PRO A 200 -6.91 -19.77 8.89
CA PRO A 200 -8.09 -20.21 9.63
C PRO A 200 -8.97 -19.08 10.16
N GLU A 201 -8.40 -18.03 10.70
CA GLU A 201 -9.13 -16.83 11.16
C GLU A 201 -9.73 -16.00 10.03
N GLY A 202 -9.20 -16.10 8.82
CA GLY A 202 -9.70 -15.42 7.62
C GLY A 202 -11.05 -15.97 7.12
N HIS A 203 -11.50 -17.12 7.62
CA HIS A 203 -12.80 -17.68 7.33
C HIS A 203 -13.92 -17.10 8.20
N VAL A 204 -13.58 -16.29 9.21
CA VAL A 204 -14.53 -15.70 10.16
C VAL A 204 -14.82 -14.26 9.77
N LEU A 205 -16.10 -13.92 9.63
CA LEU A 205 -16.53 -12.54 9.43
C LEU A 205 -16.34 -11.76 10.74
N ALA A 206 -15.67 -10.63 10.64
CA ALA A 206 -15.46 -9.74 11.76
C ALA A 206 -16.23 -8.42 11.56
N PRO A 207 -16.88 -7.87 12.61
CA PRO A 207 -17.57 -6.60 12.50
C PRO A 207 -16.54 -5.47 12.22
N ILE A 208 -16.99 -4.48 11.43
CA ILE A 208 -16.23 -3.26 11.20
C ILE A 208 -16.64 -2.25 12.27
N PRO A 209 -15.71 -1.71 13.05
CA PRO A 209 -16.03 -0.75 14.11
C PRO A 209 -16.83 0.45 13.56
N GLY A 210 -17.95 0.76 14.22
CA GLY A 210 -18.83 1.88 13.84
C GLY A 210 -19.71 1.64 12.60
N SER A 211 -19.85 0.39 12.15
CA SER A 211 -20.67 0.01 10.99
C SER A 211 -21.42 -1.29 11.27
N ASP A 212 -22.59 -1.45 10.65
CA ASP A 212 -23.33 -2.73 10.63
C ASP A 212 -22.75 -3.73 9.61
N ARG A 213 -21.72 -3.34 8.87
CA ARG A 213 -21.04 -4.16 7.87
C ARG A 213 -20.03 -5.09 8.51
N GLN A 214 -19.76 -6.18 7.85
CA GLN A 214 -18.75 -7.14 8.25
C GLN A 214 -17.57 -7.10 7.28
N ARG A 215 -16.37 -7.32 7.83
CA ARG A 215 -15.17 -7.50 7.01
C ARG A 215 -15.33 -8.77 6.17
N PRO A 216 -15.06 -8.74 4.87
CA PRO A 216 -15.13 -9.94 4.04
C PRO A 216 -14.09 -10.98 4.50
N ASN A 217 -14.39 -12.26 4.27
CA ASN A 217 -13.44 -13.35 4.44
C ASN A 217 -12.24 -13.16 3.52
N GLY A 218 -11.11 -13.69 3.90
CA GLY A 218 -9.94 -13.71 3.04
C GLY A 218 -8.61 -13.56 3.77
N ALA A 219 -7.55 -13.52 3.00
CA ALA A 219 -6.20 -13.23 3.45
C ALA A 219 -6.09 -11.75 3.79
N ALA A 220 -6.22 -11.41 5.06
CA ALA A 220 -6.15 -10.03 5.55
C ALA A 220 -4.73 -9.46 5.39
N HIS A 221 -4.60 -8.14 5.55
CA HIS A 221 -3.31 -7.45 5.53
C HIS A 221 -2.35 -8.05 6.56
N GLY A 222 -1.14 -8.40 6.12
CA GLY A 222 -0.10 -9.02 6.93
C GLY A 222 -0.30 -10.52 7.21
N ALA A 223 -1.35 -11.14 6.68
CA ALA A 223 -1.61 -12.56 6.90
C ALA A 223 -0.47 -13.44 6.39
N GLU A 224 0.22 -13.05 5.32
CA GLU A 224 1.33 -13.79 4.74
C GLU A 224 2.62 -13.79 5.59
N CYS A 225 2.80 -12.83 6.49
CA CYS A 225 4.06 -12.67 7.23
C CYS A 225 4.44 -13.91 8.04
N LEU A 226 3.46 -14.56 8.69
CA LEU A 226 3.72 -15.78 9.47
C LEU A 226 4.04 -16.99 8.57
N TYR A 227 3.47 -17.03 7.38
CA TYR A 227 3.79 -18.07 6.38
C TYR A 227 5.21 -17.89 5.83
N VAL A 228 5.60 -16.66 5.53
CA VAL A 228 6.97 -16.33 5.08
C VAL A 228 8.01 -16.72 6.14
N LEU A 229 7.72 -16.43 7.41
CA LEU A 229 8.60 -16.74 8.53
C LEU A 229 8.52 -18.21 8.97
N ASN A 230 7.56 -18.98 8.42
CA ASN A 230 7.26 -20.36 8.82
C ASN A 230 7.02 -20.49 10.34
N ASP A 231 6.27 -19.56 10.90
CA ASP A 231 6.05 -19.41 12.35
C ASP A 231 4.56 -19.18 12.67
N LEU A 232 3.71 -20.08 12.17
CA LEU A 232 2.24 -19.95 12.31
C LEU A 232 1.75 -20.06 13.76
N GLU A 233 2.45 -20.82 14.58
CA GLU A 233 2.06 -21.04 15.99
C GLU A 233 2.30 -19.80 16.85
N SER A 234 3.14 -18.86 16.43
CA SER A 234 3.35 -17.57 17.11
C SER A 234 2.21 -16.57 16.95
N SER A 235 1.21 -16.88 16.09
CA SER A 235 0.03 -16.04 15.97
C SER A 235 -0.70 -15.93 17.31
N PRO A 236 -1.06 -14.72 17.77
CA PRO A 236 -1.92 -14.56 18.96
C PRO A 236 -3.30 -15.20 18.79
N LEU A 237 -3.69 -15.50 17.54
CA LEU A 237 -4.96 -16.11 17.19
C LEU A 237 -4.88 -17.64 17.07
N SER A 238 -3.68 -18.24 17.07
CA SER A 238 -3.48 -19.67 16.83
C SER A 238 -4.18 -20.59 17.85
N ALA A 239 -4.40 -20.10 19.08
CA ALA A 239 -5.14 -20.84 20.11
C ALA A 239 -6.65 -20.95 19.79
N GLU A 240 -7.23 -19.96 19.15
CA GLU A 240 -8.64 -19.92 18.76
C GLU A 240 -8.87 -20.47 17.35
N TYR A 241 -7.93 -20.19 16.47
CA TYR A 241 -7.92 -20.59 15.05
C TYR A 241 -6.62 -21.34 14.74
N PRO A 242 -6.49 -22.62 15.12
CA PRO A 242 -5.26 -23.37 14.94
C PRO A 242 -4.94 -23.58 13.46
N PRO A 243 -3.65 -23.45 13.06
CA PRO A 243 -3.21 -23.75 11.73
C PRO A 243 -3.51 -25.21 11.32
N THR A 244 -3.88 -25.41 10.08
CA THR A 244 -4.15 -26.72 9.48
C THR A 244 -2.91 -27.27 8.74
N GLU A 245 -2.98 -28.53 8.28
CA GLU A 245 -1.93 -29.12 7.44
C GLU A 245 -1.68 -28.29 6.16
N LYS A 246 -2.74 -27.69 5.59
CA LYS A 246 -2.60 -26.81 4.42
C LYS A 246 -1.84 -25.52 4.74
N ASP A 247 -2.03 -24.97 5.93
CA ASP A 247 -1.32 -23.77 6.36
C ASP A 247 0.16 -24.04 6.55
N PHE A 248 0.53 -25.16 7.18
CA PHE A 248 1.92 -25.57 7.31
C PHE A 248 2.57 -25.82 5.95
N ALA A 249 1.90 -26.53 5.03
CA ALA A 249 2.40 -26.75 3.68
C ALA A 249 2.59 -25.43 2.91
N MET A 250 1.67 -24.47 3.04
CA MET A 250 1.82 -23.15 2.43
C MET A 250 3.01 -22.39 3.02
N ALA A 251 3.20 -22.43 4.34
CA ALA A 251 4.31 -21.79 5.03
C ALA A 251 5.68 -22.34 4.55
N GLU A 252 5.81 -23.66 4.39
CA GLU A 252 7.01 -24.26 3.81
C GLU A 252 7.28 -23.74 2.39
N ILE A 253 6.28 -23.76 1.52
CA ILE A 253 6.40 -23.28 0.13
C ILE A 253 6.85 -21.80 0.09
N MET A 254 6.21 -20.95 0.87
CA MET A 254 6.53 -19.52 0.87
C MET A 254 7.91 -19.25 1.45
N SER A 255 8.21 -19.82 2.61
CA SER A 255 9.52 -19.68 3.24
C SER A 255 10.66 -20.09 2.31
N ASP A 256 10.51 -21.21 1.59
CA ASP A 256 11.50 -21.67 0.63
C ASP A 256 11.76 -20.67 -0.50
N TYR A 257 10.73 -20.07 -1.09
CA TYR A 257 10.90 -19.04 -2.12
C TYR A 257 11.56 -17.78 -1.57
N TRP A 258 11.17 -17.32 -0.38
CA TRP A 258 11.76 -16.13 0.26
C TRP A 258 13.22 -16.34 0.62
N VAL A 259 13.56 -17.50 1.18
CA VAL A 259 14.93 -17.90 1.48
C VAL A 259 15.78 -18.00 0.21
N ALA A 260 15.26 -18.59 -0.86
CA ALA A 260 15.95 -18.68 -2.14
C ALA A 260 16.22 -17.27 -2.72
N PHE A 261 15.23 -16.39 -2.69
CA PHE A 261 15.38 -14.99 -3.12
C PHE A 261 16.38 -14.25 -2.24
N ALA A 262 16.30 -14.37 -0.93
CA ALA A 262 17.22 -13.71 0.00
C ALA A 262 18.67 -14.15 -0.24
N LYS A 263 18.91 -15.41 -0.56
CA LYS A 263 20.24 -15.97 -0.87
C LYS A 263 20.74 -15.51 -2.25
N ALA A 264 19.94 -15.77 -3.30
CA ALA A 264 20.39 -15.68 -4.69
C ALA A 264 19.83 -14.48 -5.49
N GLY A 265 18.84 -13.74 -4.95
CA GLY A 265 18.10 -12.72 -5.69
C GLY A 265 17.11 -13.30 -6.72
N LYS A 266 16.84 -14.62 -6.61
CA LYS A 266 15.91 -15.36 -7.46
C LYS A 266 15.15 -16.36 -6.59
N PRO A 267 13.83 -16.43 -6.69
CA PRO A 267 13.01 -17.41 -5.99
C PRO A 267 12.97 -18.75 -6.77
N GLU A 268 14.10 -19.41 -6.90
CA GLU A 268 14.24 -20.70 -7.58
C GLU A 268 14.39 -21.81 -6.54
N VAL A 269 13.43 -22.74 -6.51
CA VAL A 269 13.36 -23.84 -5.55
C VAL A 269 13.09 -25.15 -6.30
N ASP A 270 13.93 -26.16 -6.07
CA ASP A 270 13.77 -27.47 -6.71
C ASP A 270 12.47 -28.12 -6.26
N GLY A 271 11.71 -28.65 -7.21
CA GLY A 271 10.42 -29.30 -6.95
C GLY A 271 9.22 -28.36 -6.83
N LEU A 272 9.43 -27.06 -6.78
CA LEU A 272 8.35 -26.06 -6.81
C LEU A 272 8.19 -25.42 -8.20
N PRO A 273 7.01 -24.83 -8.52
CA PRO A 273 6.78 -24.15 -9.77
C PRO A 273 7.77 -23.02 -10.04
N ALA A 274 8.23 -22.88 -11.28
CA ALA A 274 9.15 -21.82 -11.65
C ALA A 274 8.50 -20.43 -11.54
N TRP A 275 9.05 -19.56 -10.71
CA TRP A 275 8.62 -18.17 -10.57
C TRP A 275 9.40 -17.30 -11.56
N LYS A 276 8.74 -16.93 -12.67
CA LYS A 276 9.36 -16.09 -13.70
C LYS A 276 9.53 -14.66 -13.21
N PRO A 277 10.67 -14.00 -13.55
CA PRO A 277 10.83 -12.58 -13.27
C PRO A 277 9.75 -11.77 -14.01
N TYR A 278 9.34 -10.66 -13.39
CA TYR A 278 8.39 -9.73 -13.96
C TYR A 278 8.90 -9.14 -15.27
N ARG A 279 8.02 -9.06 -16.26
CA ARG A 279 8.26 -8.40 -17.55
C ARG A 279 6.99 -7.65 -17.95
N ASN A 280 7.11 -6.42 -18.40
CA ASN A 280 5.96 -5.59 -18.82
C ASN A 280 5.09 -6.26 -19.89
N SER A 281 5.67 -7.12 -20.72
CA SER A 281 4.93 -7.83 -21.78
C SER A 281 4.06 -8.98 -21.29
N ALA A 282 4.33 -9.51 -20.08
CA ALA A 282 3.64 -10.66 -19.53
C ALA A 282 2.99 -10.37 -18.16
N CYS A 283 3.46 -9.33 -17.44
CA CYS A 283 3.03 -9.02 -16.09
C CYS A 283 3.01 -10.28 -15.20
N SER A 284 4.15 -11.02 -15.21
CA SER A 284 4.27 -12.33 -14.56
C SER A 284 4.16 -12.19 -13.04
N TYR A 285 3.46 -13.11 -12.39
CA TYR A 285 3.32 -13.15 -10.93
C TYR A 285 3.28 -14.59 -10.41
N MET A 286 3.39 -14.76 -9.09
CA MET A 286 3.13 -16.01 -8.38
C MET A 286 1.94 -15.82 -7.45
N ARG A 287 0.94 -16.70 -7.57
CA ARG A 287 -0.21 -16.76 -6.66
C ARG A 287 0.01 -17.89 -5.66
N PHE A 288 -0.13 -17.54 -4.39
CA PHE A 288 -0.10 -18.49 -3.27
C PHE A 288 -1.52 -18.70 -2.76
N GLU A 289 -2.05 -19.91 -2.96
CA GLU A 289 -3.43 -20.25 -2.61
C GLU A 289 -3.57 -21.76 -2.38
N ASP A 290 -4.36 -22.13 -1.38
CA ASP A 290 -4.77 -23.52 -1.11
C ASP A 290 -3.59 -24.50 -1.04
N ALA A 291 -2.52 -24.12 -0.33
CA ALA A 291 -1.26 -24.86 -0.18
C ALA A 291 -0.49 -25.10 -1.50
N HIS A 292 -0.65 -24.24 -2.49
CA HIS A 292 0.06 -24.34 -3.77
C HIS A 292 0.58 -22.97 -4.23
N ALA A 293 1.66 -23.00 -5.01
CA ALA A 293 2.17 -21.85 -5.75
C ALA A 293 1.76 -21.96 -7.23
N HIS A 294 1.07 -20.95 -7.75
CA HIS A 294 0.54 -20.93 -9.11
C HIS A 294 1.18 -19.78 -9.91
N PRO A 295 2.11 -20.04 -10.84
CA PRO A 295 2.59 -19.02 -11.73
C PRO A 295 1.48 -18.52 -12.66
N GLY A 296 1.38 -17.20 -12.84
CA GLY A 296 0.39 -16.56 -13.68
C GLY A 296 0.94 -15.37 -14.44
N GLU A 297 0.12 -14.84 -15.34
CA GLU A 297 0.39 -13.62 -16.13
C GLU A 297 -0.83 -12.72 -16.08
N ASN A 298 -0.60 -11.40 -16.06
CA ASN A 298 -1.64 -10.39 -16.11
C ASN A 298 -2.70 -10.50 -14.98
N LEU A 299 -2.24 -10.39 -13.73
CA LEU A 299 -3.12 -10.35 -12.55
C LEU A 299 -4.08 -9.16 -12.66
N PHE A 300 -5.39 -9.39 -12.51
CA PHE A 300 -6.45 -8.37 -12.60
C PHE A 300 -6.40 -7.50 -13.87
N PRO A 301 -6.67 -8.07 -15.06
CA PRO A 301 -6.58 -7.36 -16.34
C PRO A 301 -7.36 -6.04 -16.34
N GLY A 302 -6.71 -4.94 -16.73
CA GLY A 302 -7.29 -3.60 -16.80
C GLY A 302 -7.15 -2.76 -15.52
N MET A 303 -6.78 -3.39 -14.39
CA MET A 303 -6.65 -2.67 -13.13
C MET A 303 -5.41 -1.77 -13.12
N TRP A 304 -4.25 -2.28 -13.54
CA TRP A 304 -3.02 -1.49 -13.60
C TRP A 304 -3.17 -0.27 -14.52
N GLU A 305 -3.76 -0.48 -15.67
CA GLU A 305 -4.02 0.56 -16.66
C GLU A 305 -4.98 1.63 -16.15
N LEU A 306 -6.03 1.22 -15.42
CA LEU A 306 -6.95 2.17 -14.79
C LEU A 306 -6.25 3.04 -13.76
N MET A 307 -5.45 2.43 -12.87
CA MET A 307 -4.76 3.15 -11.80
C MET A 307 -3.66 4.06 -12.37
N ASP A 308 -2.89 3.59 -13.37
CA ASP A 308 -1.89 4.41 -14.04
C ASP A 308 -2.53 5.63 -14.72
N GLU A 309 -3.67 5.46 -15.39
CA GLU A 309 -4.38 6.55 -16.06
C GLU A 309 -4.92 7.56 -15.04
N ASP A 310 -5.49 7.10 -13.94
CA ASP A 310 -5.98 7.95 -12.86
C ASP A 310 -4.83 8.77 -12.22
N VAL A 311 -3.73 8.12 -11.87
CA VAL A 311 -2.55 8.77 -11.31
C VAL A 311 -1.95 9.79 -12.30
N ASN A 312 -1.81 9.43 -13.57
CA ASN A 312 -1.27 10.33 -14.58
C ASN A 312 -2.13 11.59 -14.79
N ARG A 313 -3.46 11.44 -14.79
CA ARG A 313 -4.38 12.58 -14.88
C ARG A 313 -4.21 13.54 -13.71
N ARG A 314 -4.09 13.00 -12.50
CA ARG A 314 -3.89 13.82 -11.29
C ARG A 314 -2.59 14.57 -11.33
N LEU A 315 -1.50 13.91 -11.70
CA LEU A 315 -0.19 14.53 -11.84
C LEU A 315 -0.14 15.61 -12.93
N ALA A 316 -1.05 15.58 -13.89
CA ALA A 316 -1.14 16.56 -14.98
C ALA A 316 -2.01 17.79 -14.65
N LEU A 317 -2.78 17.78 -13.55
CA LEU A 317 -3.63 18.91 -13.19
C LEU A 317 -2.80 20.14 -12.80
N PRO A 318 -3.11 21.33 -13.34
CA PRO A 318 -2.43 22.56 -12.96
C PRO A 318 -2.61 22.84 -11.46
N GLY A 319 -1.55 23.20 -10.78
CA GLY A 319 -1.62 23.52 -9.36
C GLY A 319 -1.80 22.34 -8.41
N VAL A 320 -2.06 21.14 -8.90
CA VAL A 320 -2.22 19.94 -8.10
C VAL A 320 -0.90 19.20 -7.94
N GLY A 321 0.19 19.73 -8.07
CA GLY A 321 1.54 19.20 -7.94
C GLY A 321 1.68 17.73 -7.54
N ARG A 322 2.86 17.36 -7.19
CA ARG A 322 3.22 15.97 -6.83
C ARG A 322 2.43 15.44 -5.63
N ASP A 323 1.92 16.32 -4.78
CA ASP A 323 1.26 15.96 -3.51
C ASP A 323 -0.23 15.62 -3.64
N TYR A 324 -0.88 15.94 -4.76
CA TYR A 324 -2.27 15.53 -5.02
C TYR A 324 -2.48 14.01 -5.10
N TYR A 325 -1.41 13.31 -5.26
CA TYR A 325 -1.36 11.87 -5.13
C TYR A 325 -1.85 11.38 -3.75
N ALA A 326 -1.70 12.22 -2.68
CA ALA A 326 -2.09 11.94 -1.31
C ALA A 326 -3.59 11.95 -1.05
N VAL A 327 -4.33 12.82 -1.69
CA VAL A 327 -5.75 13.05 -1.40
C VAL A 327 -6.63 11.82 -1.67
N GLY A 328 -6.04 10.77 -2.23
CA GLY A 328 -6.73 9.54 -2.57
C GLY A 328 -6.56 8.35 -1.67
N VAL A 329 -5.68 8.42 -0.68
CA VAL A 329 -5.40 7.26 0.18
C VAL A 329 -6.38 7.15 1.34
N SER A 330 -6.87 8.27 1.84
CA SER A 330 -7.83 8.30 2.95
C SER A 330 -9.29 8.07 2.52
N SER A 331 -9.56 7.97 1.24
CA SER A 331 -10.87 7.56 0.72
C SER A 331 -10.64 6.87 -0.62
N PRO A 332 -11.19 5.67 -0.87
CA PRO A 332 -11.20 5.07 -2.20
C PRO A 332 -11.88 5.99 -3.19
N VAL A 333 -12.42 7.02 -2.66
CA VAL A 333 -13.25 8.01 -3.22
C VAL A 333 -12.54 9.33 -3.08
N LEU A 334 -11.89 9.75 -4.15
CA LEU A 334 -11.24 11.04 -4.25
C LEU A 334 -12.27 12.15 -4.30
N VAL A 335 -12.18 13.03 -3.32
CA VAL A 335 -12.78 14.35 -3.47
C VAL A 335 -11.92 15.13 -4.46
N VAL A 336 -12.34 15.19 -5.71
CA VAL A 336 -11.92 16.30 -6.57
C VAL A 336 -12.65 17.51 -5.99
N ASP A 337 -11.92 18.44 -5.39
CA ASP A 337 -12.51 19.70 -4.97
C ASP A 337 -13.11 20.38 -6.20
N GLN A 338 -14.46 20.41 -6.26
CA GLN A 338 -15.19 21.03 -7.35
C GLN A 338 -15.05 22.56 -7.35
N ASN A 339 -14.32 23.14 -6.38
CA ASN A 339 -14.10 24.58 -6.27
C ASN A 339 -12.86 25.05 -7.04
N TYR A 340 -12.11 24.17 -7.67
CA TYR A 340 -11.03 24.60 -8.55
C TYR A 340 -11.61 25.15 -9.85
N LYS A 341 -11.89 26.45 -9.86
CA LYS A 341 -12.13 27.19 -11.10
C LYS A 341 -10.76 27.54 -11.67
N SER A 342 -10.48 27.04 -12.86
CA SER A 342 -9.41 27.58 -13.72
C SER A 342 -9.75 29.03 -14.02
N ASP A 343 -9.01 29.98 -13.44
CA ASP A 343 -8.95 31.33 -13.95
C ASP A 343 -8.08 31.39 -15.22
#